data_ecc08ed236320d1256c5d372f6f756fb
#
_entry.id   ecc08ed236320d1256c5d372f6f756fb
#
_cell.length_a   1.000
_cell.length_b   1.000
_cell.length_c   1.000
_cell.angle_alpha   90.00
_cell.angle_beta   90.00
_cell.angle_gamma   90.00
#
_symmetry.space_group_name_H-M   'P 1'
#
loop_
_entity.id
_entity.type
_entity.pdbx_description
1 polymer ?
#
loop_
_entity_poly.entity_id
_entity_poly.type
_entity_poly.pdbx_seq_one_letter_code
_entity_poly.pdbx_strand_id
1 'polypeptide(L)'
;MYITINGTEYPMATTLRVAYLVQGQHNHKPYSEVFQNIGNMSIEDQIGILYCSFSCANPDKSKTMDRLTFQNALLDSPDMTLSKIMKLITELIKSIMGDDLPKDIEDVSEGTEDVATPRQIAG
;
A
#
# COMPACT_ATOMS: atom_id res chain seq x y z
N MET A 1 0.87 -1.74 11.84
CA MET A 1 1.65 -1.28 10.69
C MET A 1 1.92 0.21 10.83
N TYR A 2 3.11 0.66 10.45
CA TYR A 2 3.54 2.04 10.66
C TYR A 2 4.25 2.59 9.43
N ILE A 3 4.23 3.90 9.29
CA ILE A 3 4.98 4.60 8.25
C ILE A 3 5.78 5.73 8.91
N THR A 4 7.04 5.89 8.49
CA THR A 4 7.90 6.94 9.01
C THR A 4 8.02 8.06 7.98
N ILE A 5 7.68 9.28 8.38
CA ILE A 5 7.73 10.45 7.52
C ILE A 5 8.53 11.52 8.24
N ASN A 6 9.69 11.90 7.68
CA ASN A 6 10.57 12.91 8.26
C ASN A 6 10.90 12.61 9.73
N GLY A 7 11.18 11.33 10.02
CA GLY A 7 11.55 10.91 11.36
C GLY A 7 10.41 10.68 12.31
N THR A 8 9.17 10.96 11.93
CA THR A 8 8.00 10.74 12.77
C THR A 8 7.27 9.48 12.31
N GLU A 9 6.97 8.60 13.25
CA GLU A 9 6.28 7.35 12.97
C GLU A 9 4.79 7.51 13.18
N TYR A 10 4.00 7.09 12.20
CA TYR A 10 2.52 7.15 12.26
C TYR A 10 1.94 5.76 12.09
N PRO A 11 0.86 5.42 12.83
CA PRO A 11 0.18 4.15 12.61
C PRO A 11 -0.56 4.13 11.27
N MET A 12 -0.72 2.94 10.72
CA MET A 12 -1.47 2.73 9.49
C MET A 12 -2.51 1.63 9.73
N ALA A 13 -3.71 1.84 9.20
CA ALA A 13 -4.81 0.88 9.34
C ALA A 13 -4.68 -0.24 8.31
N THR A 14 -5.12 -1.44 8.71
CA THR A 14 -5.10 -2.62 7.84
C THR A 14 -6.46 -3.27 7.77
N THR A 15 -7.52 -2.46 7.86
CA THR A 15 -8.90 -2.94 7.85
C THR A 15 -9.49 -2.91 6.44
N LEU A 16 -10.64 -3.56 6.28
CA LEU A 16 -11.35 -3.56 5.01
C LEU A 16 -11.74 -2.14 4.56
N ARG A 17 -11.87 -1.21 5.51
CA ARG A 17 -12.16 0.18 5.17
C ARG A 17 -11.12 0.75 4.20
N VAL A 18 -9.86 0.36 4.37
CA VAL A 18 -8.79 0.83 3.49
C VAL A 18 -9.05 0.38 2.05
N ALA A 19 -9.39 -0.91 1.86
CA ALA A 19 -9.69 -1.43 0.53
C ALA A 19 -10.90 -0.72 -0.09
N TYR A 20 -11.91 -0.45 0.73
CA TYR A 20 -13.10 0.27 0.29
C TYR A 20 -12.74 1.67 -0.24
N LEU A 21 -11.90 2.39 0.49
CA LEU A 21 -11.46 3.73 0.09
C LEU A 21 -10.58 3.70 -1.15
N VAL A 22 -9.73 2.68 -1.27
CA VAL A 22 -8.88 2.52 -2.46
C VAL A 22 -9.75 2.34 -3.70
N GLN A 23 -10.79 1.52 -3.62
CA GLN A 23 -11.71 1.35 -4.73
C GLN A 23 -12.32 2.68 -5.16
N GLY A 24 -12.70 3.52 -4.19
CA GLY A 24 -13.26 4.84 -4.49
C GLY A 24 -12.31 5.75 -5.24
N GLN A 25 -11.01 5.62 -4.97
CA GLN A 25 -10.00 6.41 -5.67
C GLN A 25 -9.73 5.89 -7.08
N HIS A 26 -10.16 4.68 -7.41
CA HIS A 26 -9.89 4.04 -8.70
C HIS A 26 -11.18 3.74 -9.46
N ASN A 27 -12.14 4.66 -9.40
CA ASN A 27 -13.40 4.57 -10.13
C ASN A 27 -14.21 3.33 -9.77
N HIS A 28 -14.12 2.91 -8.51
CA HIS A 28 -14.84 1.74 -7.96
C HIS A 28 -14.48 0.43 -8.64
N LYS A 29 -13.29 0.33 -9.20
CA LYS A 29 -12.80 -0.95 -9.70
C LYS A 29 -12.65 -1.94 -8.55
N PRO A 30 -12.82 -3.25 -8.80
CA PRO A 30 -12.59 -4.24 -7.74
C PRO A 30 -11.19 -4.10 -7.15
N TYR A 31 -11.08 -4.25 -5.83
CA TYR A 31 -9.79 -4.09 -5.17
C TYR A 31 -8.73 -5.05 -5.72
N SER A 32 -9.14 -6.27 -6.11
CA SER A 32 -8.19 -7.23 -6.67
C SER A 32 -7.57 -6.72 -7.96
N GLU A 33 -8.35 -6.06 -8.80
CA GLU A 33 -7.85 -5.49 -10.04
C GLU A 33 -6.87 -4.35 -9.77
N VAL A 34 -7.22 -3.47 -8.81
CA VAL A 34 -6.36 -2.37 -8.43
C VAL A 34 -5.04 -2.90 -7.89
N PHE A 35 -5.10 -3.86 -6.96
CA PHE A 35 -3.90 -4.36 -6.29
C PHE A 35 -2.98 -5.15 -7.22
N GLN A 36 -3.54 -5.78 -8.25
CA GLN A 36 -2.71 -6.50 -9.23
C GLN A 36 -1.89 -5.57 -10.10
N ASN A 37 -2.29 -4.30 -10.20
CA ASN A 37 -1.62 -3.33 -11.06
C ASN A 37 -0.68 -2.40 -10.31
N ILE A 38 -0.36 -2.69 -9.07
CA ILE A 38 0.45 -1.79 -8.24
C ILE A 38 1.80 -1.48 -8.88
N GLY A 39 2.44 -2.48 -9.47
CA GLY A 39 3.74 -2.28 -10.10
C GLY A 39 3.71 -1.34 -11.29
N ASN A 40 2.54 -1.11 -11.88
CA ASN A 40 2.36 -0.24 -13.04
C ASN A 40 1.69 1.09 -12.67
N MET A 41 1.46 1.33 -11.39
CA MET A 41 0.84 2.57 -10.95
C MET A 41 1.85 3.70 -10.90
N SER A 42 1.35 4.92 -11.09
CA SER A 42 2.15 6.11 -10.83
C SER A 42 2.50 6.19 -9.35
N ILE A 43 3.55 6.96 -9.04
CA ILE A 43 3.92 7.20 -7.64
C ILE A 43 2.75 7.86 -6.91
N GLU A 44 2.07 8.77 -7.56
CA GLU A 44 0.92 9.46 -6.98
C GLU A 44 -0.18 8.47 -6.56
N ASP A 45 -0.49 7.49 -7.42
CA ASP A 45 -1.51 6.50 -7.11
C ASP A 45 -1.06 5.57 -5.98
N GLN A 46 0.21 5.20 -5.97
CA GLN A 46 0.76 4.38 -4.89
C GLN A 46 0.67 5.10 -3.55
N ILE A 47 1.03 6.38 -3.52
CA ILE A 47 0.93 7.19 -2.32
C ILE A 47 -0.54 7.34 -1.90
N GLY A 48 -1.45 7.43 -2.87
CA GLY A 48 -2.87 7.50 -2.57
C GLY A 48 -3.38 6.28 -1.81
N ILE A 49 -2.87 5.09 -2.15
CA ILE A 49 -3.21 3.87 -1.42
C ILE A 49 -2.72 3.95 0.02
N LEU A 50 -1.48 4.39 0.21
CA LEU A 50 -0.92 4.56 1.55
C LEU A 50 -1.69 5.60 2.35
N TYR A 51 -2.15 6.67 1.70
CA TYR A 51 -2.94 7.68 2.38
C TYR A 51 -4.28 7.14 2.89
N CYS A 52 -4.91 6.23 2.16
CA CYS A 52 -6.14 5.60 2.63
C CYS A 52 -5.91 4.92 3.98
N SER A 53 -4.80 4.20 4.11
CA SER A 53 -4.44 3.53 5.35
C SER A 53 -4.09 4.54 6.45
N PHE A 54 -3.32 5.56 6.10
CA PHE A 54 -2.93 6.61 7.04
C PHE A 54 -4.15 7.35 7.60
N SER A 55 -5.07 7.76 6.74
CA SER A 55 -6.22 8.54 7.17
C SER A 55 -7.15 7.73 8.06
N CYS A 56 -7.30 6.44 7.81
CA CYS A 56 -8.12 5.57 8.65
C CYS A 56 -7.54 5.45 10.06
N ALA A 57 -6.22 5.38 10.18
CA ALA A 57 -5.57 5.23 11.48
C ALA A 57 -5.39 6.57 12.20
N ASN A 58 -5.43 7.68 11.47
CA ASN A 58 -5.16 9.01 12.02
C ASN A 58 -6.25 10.00 11.64
N PRO A 59 -7.49 9.78 12.09
CA PRO A 59 -8.60 10.64 11.67
C PRO A 59 -8.43 12.11 12.06
N ASP A 60 -7.82 12.39 13.21
CA ASP A 60 -7.59 13.77 13.62
C ASP A 60 -6.44 14.40 12.85
N LYS A 61 -5.37 13.64 12.62
CA LYS A 61 -4.21 14.14 11.91
C LYS A 61 -4.54 14.39 10.43
N SER A 62 -5.42 13.60 9.84
CA SER A 62 -5.78 13.76 8.44
C SER A 62 -6.55 15.04 8.17
N LYS A 63 -7.05 15.71 9.20
CA LYS A 63 -7.69 17.02 9.06
C LYS A 63 -6.68 18.11 8.73
N THR A 64 -5.44 17.97 9.20
CA THR A 64 -4.37 18.94 8.94
C THR A 64 -3.37 18.41 7.91
N MET A 65 -3.32 17.10 7.70
CA MET A 65 -2.46 16.49 6.69
C MET A 65 -3.36 15.78 5.68
N ASP A 66 -3.86 16.54 4.71
CA ASP A 66 -4.70 15.99 3.66
C ASP A 66 -3.84 15.18 2.67
N ARG A 67 -4.49 14.63 1.63
CA ARG A 67 -3.78 13.77 0.67
C ARG A 67 -2.59 14.47 0.03
N LEU A 68 -2.76 15.72 -0.38
CA LEU A 68 -1.69 16.45 -1.05
C LEU A 68 -0.54 16.75 -0.10
N THR A 69 -0.86 17.15 1.12
CA THR A 69 0.15 17.41 2.15
C THR A 69 0.93 16.13 2.47
N PHE A 70 0.21 15.02 2.65
CA PHE A 70 0.81 13.72 2.91
C PHE A 70 1.73 13.31 1.75
N GLN A 71 1.25 13.46 0.52
CA GLN A 71 2.01 13.14 -0.68
C GLN A 71 3.32 13.91 -0.74
N ASN A 72 3.25 15.23 -0.54
CA ASN A 72 4.44 16.06 -0.58
C ASN A 72 5.41 15.72 0.54
N ALA A 73 4.89 15.41 1.72
CA ALA A 73 5.74 15.00 2.83
C ALA A 73 6.50 13.70 2.51
N LEU A 74 5.82 12.73 1.88
CA LEU A 74 6.46 11.49 1.48
C LEU A 74 7.50 11.70 0.39
N LEU A 75 7.14 12.51 -0.63
CA LEU A 75 8.04 12.76 -1.75
C LEU A 75 9.35 13.41 -1.30
N ASP A 76 9.28 14.26 -0.26
CA ASP A 76 10.45 14.98 0.23
C ASP A 76 11.13 14.30 1.43
N SER A 77 10.60 13.19 1.89
CA SER A 77 11.15 12.52 3.07
C SER A 77 12.39 11.71 2.71
N PRO A 78 13.53 11.95 3.38
CA PRO A 78 14.72 11.14 3.14
C PRO A 78 14.55 9.69 3.61
N ASP A 79 13.53 9.43 4.42
CA ASP A 79 13.25 8.08 4.91
C ASP A 79 12.52 7.22 3.90
N MET A 80 12.05 7.81 2.79
CA MET A 80 11.18 7.09 1.85
C MET A 80 11.90 6.83 0.52
N THR A 81 11.76 5.59 0.02
CA THR A 81 12.26 5.18 -1.29
C THR A 81 11.17 4.41 -2.00
N LEU A 82 11.31 4.22 -3.30
CA LEU A 82 10.35 3.42 -4.08
C LEU A 82 10.22 2.01 -3.52
N SER A 83 11.34 1.43 -3.10
CA SER A 83 11.36 0.10 -2.51
C SER A 83 10.54 0.06 -1.22
N LYS A 84 10.66 1.07 -0.38
CA LYS A 84 9.90 1.12 0.87
C LYS A 84 8.41 1.33 0.61
N ILE A 85 8.07 2.15 -0.38
CA ILE A 85 6.67 2.34 -0.76
C ILE A 85 6.05 1.00 -1.17
N MET A 86 6.75 0.25 -2.02
CA MET A 86 6.27 -1.05 -2.47
C MET A 86 6.13 -2.04 -1.32
N LYS A 87 7.08 -2.04 -0.40
CA LYS A 87 7.00 -2.91 0.77
C LYS A 87 5.79 -2.59 1.64
N LEU A 88 5.56 -1.30 1.89
CA LEU A 88 4.42 -0.86 2.70
C LEU A 88 3.10 -1.28 2.06
N ILE A 89 2.98 -1.05 0.75
CA ILE A 89 1.76 -1.43 0.03
C ILE A 89 1.55 -2.94 0.08
N THR A 90 2.62 -3.71 -0.13
CA THR A 90 2.54 -5.16 -0.11
C THR A 90 2.10 -5.67 1.26
N GLU A 91 2.69 -5.13 2.33
CA GLU A 91 2.29 -5.50 3.69
C GLU A 91 0.83 -5.14 3.96
N LEU A 92 0.43 -3.97 3.49
CA LEU A 92 -0.95 -3.51 3.65
C LEU A 92 -1.92 -4.47 2.97
N ILE A 93 -1.62 -4.85 1.73
CA ILE A 93 -2.48 -5.76 0.97
C ILE A 93 -2.56 -7.13 1.65
N LYS A 94 -1.42 -7.67 2.08
CA LYS A 94 -1.40 -8.95 2.77
C LYS A 94 -2.26 -8.92 4.04
N SER A 95 -2.16 -7.83 4.79
CA SER A 95 -2.93 -7.67 6.02
C SER A 95 -4.43 -7.58 5.75
N ILE A 96 -4.82 -6.89 4.68
CA ILE A 96 -6.24 -6.73 4.33
C ILE A 96 -6.83 -8.02 3.80
N MET A 97 -6.10 -8.72 2.94
CA MET A 97 -6.62 -9.91 2.25
C MET A 97 -6.46 -11.19 3.07
N GLY A 98 -5.64 -11.17 4.10
CA GLY A 98 -5.42 -12.37 4.89
C GLY A 98 -4.68 -13.42 4.08
N ASP A 99 -5.20 -14.65 4.09
CA ASP A 99 -4.54 -15.78 3.44
C ASP A 99 -4.86 -15.92 1.96
N ASP A 100 -5.74 -15.05 1.43
CA ASP A 100 -6.20 -15.15 0.05
C ASP A 100 -5.47 -14.20 -0.89
N LEU A 101 -4.20 -13.95 -0.60
CA LEU A 101 -3.38 -13.04 -1.40
C LEU A 101 -3.17 -13.60 -2.81
N PRO A 102 -3.44 -12.79 -3.87
CA PRO A 102 -3.17 -13.23 -5.23
C PRO A 102 -1.69 -13.52 -5.45
N LYS A 103 -1.39 -14.54 -6.26
CA LYS A 103 -0.02 -14.93 -6.54
C LYS A 103 0.80 -13.82 -7.16
N ASP A 104 0.19 -13.05 -8.05
CA ASP A 104 0.89 -11.96 -8.72
C ASP A 104 1.43 -10.94 -7.74
N ILE A 105 0.67 -10.66 -6.68
CA ILE A 105 1.10 -9.74 -5.64
C ILE A 105 2.23 -10.36 -4.82
N GLU A 106 2.13 -11.66 -4.53
CA GLU A 106 3.20 -12.35 -3.82
C GLU A 106 4.51 -12.30 -4.61
N ASP A 107 4.43 -12.54 -5.92
CA ASP A 107 5.62 -12.48 -6.76
C ASP A 107 6.24 -11.10 -6.74
N VAL A 108 5.42 -10.06 -6.81
CA VAL A 108 5.90 -8.68 -6.71
C VAL A 108 6.57 -8.42 -5.37
N SER A 109 5.98 -8.92 -4.27
CA SER A 109 6.53 -8.66 -2.95
C SER A 109 7.83 -9.43 -2.72
N GLU A 110 7.94 -10.63 -3.27
CA GLU A 110 9.14 -11.43 -3.12
C GLU A 110 10.33 -10.81 -3.84
N GLY A 111 10.03 -10.20 -4.93
CA GLY A 111 11.13 -9.66 -5.73
C GLY A 111 12.05 -10.71 -6.24
N THR A 112 11.78 -11.91 -5.88
CA THR A 112 12.68 -12.96 -6.12
C THR A 112 12.15 -14.29 -6.37
N GLU A 113 12.08 -14.87 -5.48
CA GLU A 113 11.75 -15.94 -5.15
C GLU A 113 11.21 -16.59 -5.13
N ASP A 114 11.09 -16.97 -5.14
CA ASP A 114 10.72 -17.73 -4.97
C ASP A 114 10.21 -18.28 -5.28
N VAL A 115 10.14 -18.57 -5.56
CA VAL A 115 9.79 -19.11 -5.64
C VAL A 115 9.49 -19.71 -6.00
N ALA A 116 9.71 -20.20 -6.18
CA ALA A 116 9.54 -20.78 -6.31
C ALA A 116 9.11 -21.42 -6.45
N THR A 117 9.06 -21.57 -6.66
CA THR A 117 8.70 -22.10 -6.65
C THR A 117 8.10 -22.56 -6.67
N PRO A 118 8.19 -23.01 -6.49
CA PRO A 118 7.57 -23.39 -6.57
C PRO A 118 6.73 -23.54 -6.61
N ARG A 119 6.76 -23.53 -6.74
CA ARG A 119 6.15 -23.35 -6.83
C ARG A 119 5.47 -23.73 -7.45
N GLN A 120 5.41 -23.98 -7.65
CA GLN A 120 4.96 -24.06 -8.05
C GLN A 120 4.32 -24.54 -8.24
N ILE A 121 4.23 -24.96 -8.30
CA ILE A 121 3.78 -25.07 -8.31
C ILE A 121 3.23 -25.41 -8.21
N ALA A 122 3.03 -25.65 -8.25
CA ALA A 122 2.78 -25.69 -8.08
C ALA A 122 2.57 -25.60 -8.07
N GLY A 123 2.57 -25.42 -8.40
CA GLY A 123 2.75 -25.14 -8.20
C GLY A 123 2.73 -25.02 -8.21
#